data_4d2023ecb5801146a518c269f19f94c1
#
_entry.id   4d2023ecb5801146a518c269f19f94c1
#
_cell.length_a   1.000
_cell.length_b   1.000
_cell.length_c   1.000
_cell.angle_alpha   90.00
_cell.angle_beta   90.00
_cell.angle_gamma   90.00
#
_symmetry.space_group_name_H-M   'P 1'
#
loop_
_entity.id
_entity.type
_entity.pdbx_description
1 polymer ?
#
loop_
_entity_poly.entity_id
_entity_poly.type
_entity_poly.pdbx_seq_one_letter_code
_entity_poly.pdbx_strand_id
1 'polypeptide(L)'
;MEAEFDVTVIGAGPAGLGAAITAAREGLRVALIERKSRITAVKRSCCSSLIVEPGTHGEDIALKDGQILFKNTGFSVPYNGPFIPLTRAIRFSPGGNKLVFTQGGAPLAVSINKECLLEGLLREAQQRGVTVLENTLAEKAHNTGTLVSVTVRHISRSYEICSKTVIAADGVNSRIVDHLGLNKERKYFAQFHVVTYYMEGVSCPYPPAWMVFVGRGHTPSGMGQLYMLPKPLKNGATVYEVTYGCPITEKSAIKTDLDWFICQGRFSRWFRQARCIKTLSAVLQFHTPLAEPVAGRIVVAGDAASFIEVYMQGALMYGYKAAKALASFLRNGTGLEEYISFWRKTYGYNQPGSIEAATQAFGLHVLDDTEIDYLFSLTDGEEHPGFVNEFSDRENIMNALLLHINEIKREQPALAAKLENFGTLSVQELLQVD
;
A
#
# COMPACT_ATOMS: atom_id res chain seq x y z
N MET A 1 -37.00 -11.45 5.56
CA MET A 1 -36.59 -10.50 4.49
C MET A 1 -35.95 -11.31 3.39
N GLU A 2 -36.27 -11.03 2.13
CA GLU A 2 -35.55 -11.61 1.00
C GLU A 2 -34.26 -10.80 0.73
N ALA A 3 -33.22 -11.48 0.25
CA ALA A 3 -31.99 -10.82 -0.14
C ALA A 3 -32.19 -10.07 -1.46
N GLU A 4 -31.93 -8.77 -1.46
CA GLU A 4 -31.94 -7.95 -2.68
C GLU A 4 -30.76 -8.29 -3.58
N PHE A 5 -29.58 -8.56 -2.96
CA PHE A 5 -28.33 -8.90 -3.63
C PHE A 5 -27.75 -10.25 -3.13
N ASP A 6 -26.96 -10.88 -3.97
CA ASP A 6 -26.19 -12.05 -3.55
C ASP A 6 -24.93 -11.62 -2.78
N VAL A 7 -24.28 -10.51 -3.22
CA VAL A 7 -23.12 -9.91 -2.58
C VAL A 7 -23.26 -8.39 -2.50
N THR A 8 -23.04 -7.83 -1.30
CA THR A 8 -22.80 -6.40 -1.13
C THR A 8 -21.31 -6.16 -0.93
N VAL A 9 -20.70 -5.34 -1.78
CA VAL A 9 -19.29 -4.92 -1.68
C VAL A 9 -19.22 -3.52 -1.08
N ILE A 10 -18.47 -3.34 0.00
CA ILE A 10 -18.33 -2.07 0.72
C ILE A 10 -16.95 -1.46 0.39
N GLY A 11 -16.96 -0.29 -0.23
CA GLY A 11 -15.78 0.44 -0.70
C GLY A 11 -15.46 0.16 -2.18
N ALA A 12 -15.33 1.22 -2.98
CA ALA A 12 -14.99 1.18 -4.39
C ALA A 12 -13.50 1.56 -4.64
N GLY A 13 -12.61 1.07 -3.78
CA GLY A 13 -11.17 1.01 -4.05
C GLY A 13 -10.83 -0.16 -5.00
N PRO A 14 -9.54 -0.38 -5.30
CA PRO A 14 -9.13 -1.49 -6.17
C PRO A 14 -9.63 -2.86 -5.68
N ALA A 15 -9.60 -3.12 -4.37
CA ALA A 15 -10.09 -4.37 -3.78
C ALA A 15 -11.60 -4.54 -4.03
N GLY A 16 -12.39 -3.52 -3.71
CA GLY A 16 -13.85 -3.60 -3.87
C GLY A 16 -14.29 -3.66 -5.32
N LEU A 17 -13.69 -2.86 -6.21
CA LEU A 17 -14.00 -2.93 -7.64
C LEU A 17 -13.58 -4.26 -8.26
N GLY A 18 -12.39 -4.78 -7.90
CA GLY A 18 -11.95 -6.11 -8.31
C GLY A 18 -12.88 -7.22 -7.83
N ALA A 19 -13.37 -7.11 -6.59
CA ALA A 19 -14.35 -8.03 -6.02
C ALA A 19 -15.71 -7.94 -6.75
N ALA A 20 -16.22 -6.73 -6.97
CA ALA A 20 -17.51 -6.53 -7.61
C ALA A 20 -17.53 -7.05 -9.05
N ILE A 21 -16.47 -6.77 -9.83
CA ILE A 21 -16.31 -7.31 -11.19
C ILE A 21 -16.28 -8.84 -11.16
N THR A 22 -15.52 -9.41 -10.24
CA THR A 22 -15.36 -10.87 -10.14
C THR A 22 -16.67 -11.53 -9.73
N ALA A 23 -17.36 -11.02 -8.73
CA ALA A 23 -18.67 -11.54 -8.31
C ALA A 23 -19.71 -11.47 -9.45
N ALA A 24 -19.72 -10.38 -10.21
CA ALA A 24 -20.60 -10.24 -11.38
C ALA A 24 -20.21 -11.22 -12.51
N ARG A 25 -18.92 -11.48 -12.73
CA ARG A 25 -18.42 -12.52 -13.67
C ARG A 25 -18.86 -13.93 -13.25
N GLU A 26 -19.06 -14.17 -11.95
CA GLU A 26 -19.61 -15.43 -11.41
C GLU A 26 -21.14 -15.50 -11.48
N GLY A 27 -21.81 -14.52 -12.08
CA GLY A 27 -23.27 -14.47 -12.25
C GLY A 27 -24.05 -14.03 -11.01
N LEU A 28 -23.40 -13.43 -10.02
CA LEU A 28 -24.03 -12.95 -8.79
C LEU A 28 -24.63 -11.55 -8.98
N ARG A 29 -25.75 -11.27 -8.28
CA ARG A 29 -26.31 -9.91 -8.18
C ARG A 29 -25.50 -9.13 -7.15
N VAL A 30 -24.87 -8.02 -7.60
CA VAL A 30 -23.89 -7.28 -6.80
C VAL A 30 -24.34 -5.84 -6.56
N ALA A 31 -24.31 -5.40 -5.29
CA ALA A 31 -24.30 -3.99 -4.91
C ALA A 31 -22.88 -3.56 -4.57
N LEU A 32 -22.45 -2.39 -5.02
CA LEU A 32 -21.17 -1.75 -4.67
C LEU A 32 -21.47 -0.42 -3.99
N ILE A 33 -21.08 -0.29 -2.71
CA ILE A 33 -21.32 0.89 -1.89
C ILE A 33 -20.04 1.72 -1.79
N GLU A 34 -20.13 3.02 -2.08
CA GLU A 34 -18.99 3.93 -1.95
C GLU A 34 -19.41 5.27 -1.33
N ARG A 35 -18.65 5.72 -0.31
CA ARG A 35 -18.90 7.00 0.38
C ARG A 35 -18.58 8.24 -0.45
N LYS A 36 -17.67 8.13 -1.43
CA LYS A 36 -17.33 9.25 -2.32
C LYS A 36 -18.46 9.51 -3.30
N SER A 37 -18.69 10.78 -3.59
CA SER A 37 -19.61 11.22 -4.66
C SER A 37 -19.05 11.02 -6.07
N ARG A 38 -17.74 10.80 -6.21
CA ARG A 38 -17.05 10.43 -7.44
C ARG A 38 -16.04 9.32 -7.11
N ILE A 39 -16.38 8.10 -7.48
CA ILE A 39 -15.59 6.89 -7.17
C ILE A 39 -14.15 7.02 -7.64
N THR A 40 -13.96 7.49 -8.87
CA THR A 40 -12.65 7.56 -9.53
C THR A 40 -11.71 8.62 -8.94
N ALA A 41 -12.23 9.57 -8.14
CA ALA A 41 -11.41 10.62 -7.55
C ALA A 41 -10.43 10.06 -6.51
N VAL A 42 -9.15 10.31 -6.71
CA VAL A 42 -8.09 10.03 -5.75
C VAL A 42 -7.98 11.20 -4.78
N LYS A 43 -8.47 10.99 -3.54
CA LYS A 43 -8.51 12.00 -2.45
C LYS A 43 -7.59 11.65 -1.28
N ARG A 44 -6.87 10.53 -1.35
CA ARG A 44 -5.99 10.02 -0.30
C ARG A 44 -4.60 9.74 -0.86
N SER A 45 -3.56 9.99 -0.06
CA SER A 45 -2.18 9.60 -0.39
C SER A 45 -2.11 8.12 -0.73
N CYS A 46 -1.42 7.80 -1.82
CA CYS A 46 -1.20 6.44 -2.28
C CYS A 46 -0.12 6.48 -3.35
N CYS A 47 0.94 5.69 -3.21
CA CYS A 47 2.03 5.61 -4.18
C CYS A 47 1.56 5.18 -5.58
N SER A 48 0.41 4.53 -5.68
CA SER A 48 -0.22 4.09 -6.95
C SER A 48 0.77 3.37 -7.86
N SER A 49 1.54 2.46 -7.30
CA SER A 49 2.51 1.65 -8.01
C SER A 49 2.14 0.18 -7.96
N LEU A 50 2.57 -0.54 -8.98
CA LEU A 50 2.53 -1.99 -9.06
C LEU A 50 3.94 -2.50 -8.75
N ILE A 51 4.08 -3.40 -7.80
CA ILE A 51 5.33 -4.08 -7.48
C ILE A 51 5.44 -5.29 -8.40
N VAL A 52 6.58 -5.41 -9.09
CA VAL A 52 6.75 -6.46 -10.11
C VAL A 52 7.63 -7.62 -9.66
N GLU A 53 8.07 -7.61 -8.39
CA GLU A 53 8.79 -8.76 -7.82
C GLU A 53 7.91 -10.01 -7.90
N PRO A 54 8.43 -11.10 -8.52
CA PRO A 54 7.66 -12.32 -8.71
C PRO A 54 7.13 -12.90 -7.40
N GLY A 55 5.91 -13.43 -7.42
CA GLY A 55 5.27 -14.05 -6.26
C GLY A 55 4.67 -13.07 -5.26
N THR A 56 4.82 -11.75 -5.43
CA THR A 56 4.19 -10.76 -4.53
C THR A 56 2.67 -10.95 -4.50
N HIS A 57 2.12 -11.16 -3.30
CA HIS A 57 0.71 -11.54 -3.08
C HIS A 57 0.28 -12.81 -3.84
N GLY A 58 1.23 -13.75 -4.05
CA GLY A 58 1.00 -15.02 -4.73
C GLY A 58 0.87 -14.92 -6.25
N GLU A 59 1.26 -13.80 -6.86
CA GLU A 59 1.07 -13.54 -8.28
C GLU A 59 2.29 -12.91 -8.95
N ASP A 60 2.40 -13.21 -10.25
CA ASP A 60 3.24 -12.46 -11.17
C ASP A 60 2.35 -11.55 -12.00
N ILE A 61 2.69 -10.28 -12.08
CA ILE A 61 1.90 -9.29 -12.83
C ILE A 61 2.58 -8.86 -14.13
N ALA A 62 1.77 -8.43 -15.10
CA ALA A 62 2.23 -7.75 -16.30
C ALA A 62 1.21 -6.68 -16.74
N LEU A 63 1.72 -5.59 -17.32
CA LEU A 63 0.91 -4.62 -18.06
C LEU A 63 1.04 -4.95 -19.54
N LYS A 64 -0.05 -5.36 -20.18
CA LYS A 64 -0.08 -5.73 -21.58
C LYS A 64 -1.48 -5.53 -22.17
N ASP A 65 -1.55 -5.05 -23.41
CA ASP A 65 -2.77 -4.96 -24.22
C ASP A 65 -3.92 -4.22 -23.49
N GLY A 66 -3.60 -3.13 -22.76
CA GLY A 66 -4.59 -2.35 -22.03
C GLY A 66 -5.12 -3.04 -20.77
N GLN A 67 -4.37 -3.99 -20.21
CA GLN A 67 -4.76 -4.74 -19.01
C GLN A 67 -3.61 -4.88 -18.03
N ILE A 68 -3.96 -5.01 -16.76
CA ILE A 68 -3.11 -5.59 -15.72
C ILE A 68 -3.46 -7.07 -15.65
N LEU A 69 -2.49 -7.92 -15.95
CA LEU A 69 -2.62 -9.38 -15.98
C LEU A 69 -2.00 -9.99 -14.72
N PHE A 70 -2.71 -10.92 -14.11
CA PHE A 70 -2.27 -11.75 -13.00
C PHE A 70 -2.03 -13.16 -13.57
N LYS A 71 -0.75 -13.49 -13.80
CA LYS A 71 -0.37 -14.63 -14.65
C LYS A 71 -0.73 -15.99 -14.07
N ASN A 72 -0.63 -16.14 -12.74
CA ASN A 72 -0.84 -17.43 -12.08
C ASN A 72 -2.33 -17.80 -12.01
N THR A 73 -3.20 -16.81 -11.82
CA THR A 73 -4.66 -17.04 -11.77
C THR A 73 -5.37 -16.83 -13.09
N GLY A 74 -4.72 -16.20 -14.08
CA GLY A 74 -5.38 -15.76 -15.32
C GLY A 74 -6.37 -14.60 -15.12
N PHE A 75 -6.41 -14.01 -13.94
CA PHE A 75 -7.24 -12.83 -13.67
C PHE A 75 -6.68 -11.62 -14.40
N SER A 76 -7.55 -10.76 -14.91
CA SER A 76 -7.14 -9.50 -15.52
C SER A 76 -8.15 -8.40 -15.28
N VAL A 77 -7.64 -7.18 -15.30
CA VAL A 77 -8.45 -5.96 -15.18
C VAL A 77 -8.04 -4.91 -16.21
N PRO A 78 -8.98 -4.10 -16.71
CA PRO A 78 -8.69 -3.09 -17.72
C PRO A 78 -7.82 -1.97 -17.14
N TYR A 79 -6.77 -1.61 -17.89
CA TYR A 79 -5.95 -0.45 -17.61
C TYR A 79 -5.42 0.18 -18.91
N ASN A 80 -6.02 1.26 -19.35
CA ASN A 80 -5.61 2.03 -20.54
C ASN A 80 -4.98 3.38 -20.16
N GLY A 81 -4.49 3.51 -18.92
CA GLY A 81 -3.84 4.73 -18.45
C GLY A 81 -2.34 4.76 -18.77
N PRO A 82 -1.70 5.92 -18.64
CA PRO A 82 -0.26 6.04 -18.77
C PRO A 82 0.45 5.38 -17.57
N PHE A 83 1.66 4.87 -17.81
CA PHE A 83 2.49 4.26 -16.77
C PHE A 83 3.98 4.61 -16.98
N ILE A 84 4.75 4.52 -15.91
CA ILE A 84 6.20 4.78 -15.90
C ILE A 84 6.89 3.58 -15.25
N PRO A 85 7.69 2.80 -15.99
CA PRO A 85 8.55 1.78 -15.40
C PRO A 85 9.63 2.42 -14.52
N LEU A 86 9.79 1.94 -13.30
CA LEU A 86 10.84 2.34 -12.38
C LEU A 86 11.93 1.27 -12.40
N THR A 87 13.07 1.57 -13.00
CA THR A 87 14.17 0.60 -13.19
C THR A 87 15.20 0.63 -12.09
N ARG A 88 15.05 1.56 -11.14
CA ARG A 88 15.95 1.73 -9.99
C ARG A 88 15.17 2.01 -8.72
N ALA A 89 15.71 1.53 -7.60
CA ALA A 89 15.37 1.99 -6.27
C ALA A 89 16.63 2.64 -5.67
N ILE A 90 16.53 3.91 -5.26
CA ILE A 90 17.66 4.69 -4.77
C ILE A 90 17.34 5.13 -3.34
N ARG A 91 18.20 4.79 -2.40
CA ARG A 91 18.15 5.31 -1.05
C ARG A 91 19.23 6.35 -0.88
N PHE A 92 18.89 7.51 -0.35
CA PHE A 92 19.81 8.61 -0.08
C PHE A 92 20.02 8.75 1.42
N SER A 93 21.29 8.81 1.83
CA SER A 93 21.68 9.23 3.18
C SER A 93 21.56 10.76 3.35
N PRO A 94 21.59 11.30 4.57
CA PRO A 94 21.59 12.74 4.83
C PRO A 94 22.77 13.47 4.16
N GLY A 95 23.95 12.85 4.09
CA GLY A 95 25.12 13.34 3.36
C GLY A 95 25.01 13.26 1.84
N GLY A 96 24.01 12.52 1.31
CA GLY A 96 23.74 12.36 -0.11
C GLY A 96 24.42 11.18 -0.78
N ASN A 97 25.07 10.29 -0.01
CA ASN A 97 25.54 8.99 -0.49
C ASN A 97 24.34 8.11 -0.87
N LYS A 98 24.55 7.10 -1.71
CA LYS A 98 23.47 6.32 -2.30
C LYS A 98 23.67 4.83 -2.11
N LEU A 99 22.58 4.15 -1.84
CA LEU A 99 22.44 2.71 -1.99
C LEU A 99 21.44 2.46 -3.12
N VAL A 100 21.88 1.77 -4.20
CA VAL A 100 21.11 1.63 -5.44
C VAL A 100 20.81 0.17 -5.72
N PHE A 101 19.53 -0.11 -6.01
CA PHE A 101 19.07 -1.43 -6.43
C PHE A 101 18.55 -1.42 -7.87
N THR A 102 18.86 -2.49 -8.61
CA THR A 102 18.46 -2.69 -10.01
C THR A 102 18.19 -4.17 -10.31
N GLN A 103 17.57 -4.43 -11.46
CA GLN A 103 17.40 -5.78 -12.01
C GLN A 103 17.84 -5.80 -13.50
N GLY A 104 19.10 -5.40 -13.74
CA GLY A 104 19.64 -5.41 -15.10
C GLY A 104 18.87 -4.54 -16.10
N GLY A 105 18.25 -3.46 -15.64
CA GLY A 105 17.41 -2.58 -16.46
C GLY A 105 15.93 -2.98 -16.55
N ALA A 106 15.54 -4.14 -16.02
CA ALA A 106 14.13 -4.50 -15.88
C ALA A 106 13.43 -3.62 -14.82
N PRO A 107 12.13 -3.37 -14.96
CA PRO A 107 11.38 -2.62 -13.95
C PRO A 107 11.39 -3.32 -12.58
N LEU A 108 11.57 -2.56 -11.52
CA LEU A 108 11.40 -2.97 -10.13
C LEU A 108 9.97 -2.71 -9.63
N ALA A 109 9.36 -1.68 -10.17
CA ALA A 109 7.97 -1.30 -9.95
C ALA A 109 7.46 -0.54 -11.18
N VAL A 110 6.14 -0.37 -11.27
CA VAL A 110 5.52 0.44 -12.32
C VAL A 110 4.60 1.47 -11.66
N SER A 111 4.92 2.74 -11.83
CA SER A 111 4.05 3.84 -11.40
C SER A 111 2.90 3.99 -12.39
N ILE A 112 1.66 3.99 -11.89
CA ILE A 112 0.43 4.07 -12.70
C ILE A 112 -0.44 5.25 -12.31
N ASN A 113 -1.36 5.63 -13.20
CA ASN A 113 -2.40 6.59 -12.87
C ASN A 113 -3.61 5.88 -12.23
N LYS A 114 -3.80 6.08 -10.93
CA LYS A 114 -4.88 5.41 -10.17
C LYS A 114 -6.27 5.81 -10.62
N GLU A 115 -6.48 7.05 -11.06
CA GLU A 115 -7.78 7.50 -11.56
C GLU A 115 -8.18 6.71 -12.82
N CYS A 116 -7.22 6.50 -13.75
CA CYS A 116 -7.44 5.66 -14.93
C CYS A 116 -7.76 4.21 -14.59
N LEU A 117 -7.08 3.64 -13.58
CA LEU A 117 -7.38 2.29 -13.11
C LEU A 117 -8.82 2.20 -12.58
N LEU A 118 -9.18 3.11 -11.68
CA LEU A 118 -10.52 3.13 -11.08
C LEU A 118 -11.61 3.37 -12.15
N GLU A 119 -11.35 4.20 -13.17
CA GLU A 119 -12.28 4.42 -14.30
C GLU A 119 -12.50 3.14 -15.13
N GLY A 120 -11.41 2.42 -15.43
CA GLY A 120 -11.50 1.15 -16.17
C GLY A 120 -12.31 0.11 -15.39
N LEU A 121 -11.98 -0.06 -14.12
CA LEU A 121 -12.66 -0.99 -13.22
C LEU A 121 -14.14 -0.63 -13.03
N LEU A 122 -14.47 0.64 -12.78
CA LEU A 122 -15.85 1.08 -12.59
C LEU A 122 -16.69 0.84 -13.83
N ARG A 123 -16.14 1.17 -15.01
CA ARG A 123 -16.82 0.94 -16.29
C ARG A 123 -17.13 -0.53 -16.51
N GLU A 124 -16.16 -1.42 -16.24
CA GLU A 124 -16.40 -2.86 -16.36
C GLU A 124 -17.44 -3.37 -15.36
N ALA A 125 -17.40 -2.91 -14.11
CA ALA A 125 -18.39 -3.26 -13.10
C ALA A 125 -19.81 -2.87 -13.56
N GLN A 126 -19.99 -1.64 -14.06
CA GLN A 126 -21.27 -1.16 -14.59
C GLN A 126 -21.74 -1.94 -15.81
N GLN A 127 -20.85 -2.26 -16.76
CA GLN A 127 -21.16 -3.07 -17.94
C GLN A 127 -21.63 -4.49 -17.59
N ARG A 128 -21.22 -5.00 -16.41
CA ARG A 128 -21.63 -6.30 -15.88
C ARG A 128 -22.86 -6.26 -14.99
N GLY A 129 -23.53 -5.11 -14.91
CA GLY A 129 -24.78 -4.97 -14.17
C GLY A 129 -24.60 -4.81 -12.65
N VAL A 130 -23.42 -4.43 -12.17
CA VAL A 130 -23.21 -4.09 -10.75
C VAL A 130 -24.03 -2.84 -10.42
N THR A 131 -24.88 -2.91 -9.40
CA THR A 131 -25.59 -1.76 -8.84
C THR A 131 -24.64 -0.91 -8.03
N VAL A 132 -24.31 0.29 -8.52
CA VAL A 132 -23.34 1.18 -7.88
C VAL A 132 -24.08 2.25 -7.08
N LEU A 133 -23.78 2.31 -5.76
CA LEU A 133 -24.35 3.25 -4.80
C LEU A 133 -23.28 4.24 -4.35
N GLU A 134 -23.09 5.31 -5.11
CA GLU A 134 -22.20 6.42 -4.77
C GLU A 134 -22.76 7.28 -3.63
N ASN A 135 -21.89 8.09 -3.01
CA ASN A 135 -22.27 8.99 -1.91
C ASN A 135 -22.99 8.27 -0.76
N THR A 136 -22.72 6.97 -0.61
CA THR A 136 -23.37 6.09 0.37
C THR A 136 -22.32 5.50 1.30
N LEU A 137 -22.42 5.81 2.58
CA LEU A 137 -21.52 5.35 3.63
C LEU A 137 -22.11 4.09 4.28
N ALA A 138 -21.41 2.98 4.22
CA ALA A 138 -21.68 1.82 5.06
C ALA A 138 -21.16 2.08 6.49
N GLU A 139 -22.03 1.94 7.46
CA GLU A 139 -21.72 2.23 8.87
C GLU A 139 -21.55 0.95 9.71
N LYS A 140 -22.39 -0.05 9.44
CA LYS A 140 -22.42 -1.31 10.21
C LYS A 140 -22.78 -2.48 9.29
N ALA A 141 -22.37 -3.68 9.67
CA ALA A 141 -22.79 -4.91 9.02
C ALA A 141 -23.07 -5.99 10.10
N HIS A 142 -24.20 -6.69 9.95
CA HIS A 142 -24.62 -7.70 10.91
C HIS A 142 -24.99 -9.01 10.20
N ASN A 143 -24.44 -10.13 10.67
CA ASN A 143 -24.91 -11.45 10.29
C ASN A 143 -26.29 -11.70 10.95
N THR A 144 -27.30 -12.02 10.15
CA THR A 144 -28.67 -12.32 10.62
C THR A 144 -29.04 -13.79 10.34
N GLY A 145 -28.10 -14.72 10.52
CA GLY A 145 -28.25 -16.14 10.20
C GLY A 145 -27.96 -16.43 8.72
N THR A 146 -28.96 -16.39 7.87
CA THR A 146 -28.83 -16.69 6.43
C THR A 146 -28.46 -15.48 5.57
N LEU A 147 -28.57 -14.27 6.09
CA LEU A 147 -28.33 -12.99 5.41
C LEU A 147 -27.33 -12.12 6.19
N VAL A 148 -26.87 -11.07 5.52
CA VAL A 148 -26.16 -9.94 6.14
C VAL A 148 -26.97 -8.68 5.88
N SER A 149 -27.24 -7.90 6.94
CA SER A 149 -27.79 -6.55 6.84
C SER A 149 -26.66 -5.53 6.97
N VAL A 150 -26.62 -4.58 6.03
CA VAL A 150 -25.67 -3.47 6.03
C VAL A 150 -26.43 -2.17 6.25
N THR A 151 -26.19 -1.53 7.40
CA THR A 151 -26.70 -0.18 7.65
C THR A 151 -25.90 0.84 6.83
N VAL A 152 -26.57 1.55 5.97
CA VAL A 152 -25.97 2.59 5.11
C VAL A 152 -26.59 3.93 5.34
N ARG A 153 -25.78 4.99 5.11
CA ARG A 153 -26.26 6.37 5.13
C ARG A 153 -25.98 7.06 3.80
N HIS A 154 -27.06 7.46 3.14
CA HIS A 154 -27.00 8.29 1.92
C HIS A 154 -27.47 9.70 2.26
N ILE A 155 -26.56 10.68 2.19
CA ILE A 155 -26.80 12.07 2.63
C ILE A 155 -27.27 12.09 4.09
N SER A 156 -28.55 12.30 4.35
CA SER A 156 -29.17 12.36 5.70
C SER A 156 -30.08 11.18 6.02
N ARG A 157 -30.25 10.23 5.10
CA ARG A 157 -31.13 9.07 5.28
C ARG A 157 -30.32 7.82 5.56
N SER A 158 -30.66 7.09 6.61
CA SER A 158 -30.14 5.76 6.89
C SER A 158 -31.18 4.71 6.51
N TYR A 159 -30.69 3.62 5.92
CA TYR A 159 -31.51 2.46 5.56
C TYR A 159 -30.65 1.19 5.56
N GLU A 160 -31.30 0.04 5.42
CA GLU A 160 -30.64 -1.27 5.42
C GLU A 160 -30.58 -1.84 4.00
N ILE A 161 -29.45 -2.44 3.65
CA ILE A 161 -29.29 -3.25 2.44
C ILE A 161 -29.08 -4.69 2.88
N CYS A 162 -29.95 -5.59 2.40
CA CYS A 162 -29.85 -7.01 2.73
C CYS A 162 -29.25 -7.81 1.59
N SER A 163 -28.22 -8.59 1.88
CA SER A 163 -27.56 -9.48 0.93
C SER A 163 -27.26 -10.85 1.55
N LYS A 164 -26.98 -11.85 0.72
CA LYS A 164 -26.59 -13.19 1.22
C LYS A 164 -25.20 -13.16 1.85
N THR A 165 -24.30 -12.31 1.32
CA THR A 165 -22.91 -12.19 1.77
C THR A 165 -22.42 -10.75 1.59
N VAL A 166 -21.30 -10.41 2.27
CA VAL A 166 -20.66 -9.07 2.18
C VAL A 166 -19.16 -9.21 1.97
N ILE A 167 -18.59 -8.30 1.17
CA ILE A 167 -17.14 -8.06 1.11
C ILE A 167 -16.86 -6.68 1.67
N ALA A 168 -16.17 -6.61 2.81
CA ALA A 168 -15.69 -5.37 3.42
C ALA A 168 -14.33 -5.02 2.82
N ALA A 169 -14.30 -4.01 1.95
CA ALA A 169 -13.12 -3.49 1.25
C ALA A 169 -13.01 -1.96 1.42
N ASP A 170 -13.38 -1.46 2.58
CA ASP A 170 -13.49 -0.03 2.92
C ASP A 170 -12.17 0.61 3.38
N GLY A 171 -11.06 -0.16 3.31
CA GLY A 171 -9.68 0.33 3.45
C GLY A 171 -9.18 0.35 4.89
N VAL A 172 -7.98 0.91 5.10
CA VAL A 172 -7.18 0.79 6.32
C VAL A 172 -7.89 1.22 7.62
N ASN A 173 -8.81 2.15 7.56
CA ASN A 173 -9.61 2.57 8.73
C ASN A 173 -11.04 2.05 8.57
N SER A 174 -11.17 0.73 8.39
CA SER A 174 -12.43 0.05 8.12
C SER A 174 -13.43 0.19 9.28
N ARG A 175 -14.55 0.81 9.02
CA ARG A 175 -15.67 0.88 9.97
C ARG A 175 -16.33 -0.47 10.19
N ILE A 176 -16.32 -1.31 9.16
CA ILE A 176 -16.93 -2.64 9.22
C ILE A 176 -16.09 -3.56 10.10
N VAL A 177 -14.77 -3.54 9.95
CA VAL A 177 -13.84 -4.31 10.80
C VAL A 177 -13.97 -3.88 12.26
N ASP A 178 -14.02 -2.56 12.53
CA ASP A 178 -14.24 -2.03 13.89
C ASP A 178 -15.60 -2.46 14.47
N HIS A 179 -16.67 -2.32 13.66
CA HIS A 179 -18.01 -2.70 14.09
C HIS A 179 -18.13 -4.19 14.42
N LEU A 180 -17.50 -5.06 13.62
CA LEU A 180 -17.45 -6.49 13.85
C LEU A 180 -16.56 -6.87 15.05
N GLY A 181 -15.83 -5.93 15.61
CA GLY A 181 -14.92 -6.14 16.74
C GLY A 181 -13.64 -6.89 16.38
N LEU A 182 -13.34 -7.06 15.10
CA LEU A 182 -12.16 -7.83 14.63
C LEU A 182 -10.83 -7.15 15.00
N ASN A 183 -10.82 -5.84 15.26
CA ASN A 183 -9.62 -5.12 15.73
C ASN A 183 -9.29 -5.42 17.21
N LYS A 184 -10.19 -6.03 17.99
CA LYS A 184 -9.93 -6.33 19.41
C LYS A 184 -8.81 -7.35 19.63
N GLU A 185 -8.61 -8.24 18.66
CA GLU A 185 -7.57 -9.28 18.69
C GLU A 185 -6.28 -8.85 17.97
N ARG A 186 -6.29 -7.67 17.34
CA ARG A 186 -5.13 -7.12 16.65
C ARG A 186 -4.28 -6.29 17.61
N LYS A 187 -2.96 -6.48 17.56
CA LYS A 187 -2.04 -5.56 18.24
C LYS A 187 -2.00 -4.25 17.45
N TYR A 188 -2.27 -3.14 18.12
CA TYR A 188 -2.04 -1.81 17.58
C TYR A 188 -0.58 -1.40 17.80
N PHE A 189 0.06 -0.79 16.81
CA PHE A 189 1.45 -0.33 16.89
C PHE A 189 1.53 1.19 16.88
N ALA A 190 0.92 1.83 15.89
CA ALA A 190 1.09 3.26 15.68
C ALA A 190 -0.01 3.85 14.79
N GLN A 191 -0.12 5.18 14.83
CA GLN A 191 -0.87 5.96 13.87
C GLN A 191 0.09 6.92 13.15
N PHE A 192 0.07 6.88 11.81
CA PHE A 192 0.88 7.75 10.97
C PHE A 192 0.01 8.75 10.23
N HIS A 193 0.50 9.97 10.12
CA HIS A 193 -0.02 10.97 9.20
C HIS A 193 0.88 10.98 7.96
N VAL A 194 0.28 10.96 6.78
CA VAL A 194 0.97 10.99 5.48
C VAL A 194 0.49 12.18 4.68
N VAL A 195 1.42 12.95 4.13
CA VAL A 195 1.15 14.05 3.19
C VAL A 195 1.93 13.81 1.91
N THR A 196 1.26 14.02 0.80
CA THR A 196 1.81 13.85 -0.55
C THR A 196 1.59 15.11 -1.36
N TYR A 197 2.67 15.62 -1.97
CA TYR A 197 2.61 16.67 -2.99
C TYR A 197 2.85 16.07 -4.37
N TYR A 198 2.00 16.42 -5.33
CA TYR A 198 2.29 16.20 -6.75
C TYR A 198 2.94 17.48 -7.29
N MET A 199 4.21 17.37 -7.67
CA MET A 199 5.08 18.47 -8.05
C MET A 199 5.40 18.40 -9.55
N GLU A 200 5.02 19.40 -10.31
CA GLU A 200 5.51 19.59 -11.68
C GLU A 200 6.78 20.45 -11.70
N GLY A 201 7.58 20.34 -12.75
CA GLY A 201 8.82 21.14 -12.91
C GLY A 201 9.98 20.70 -12.00
N VAL A 202 9.94 19.50 -11.45
CA VAL A 202 11.06 18.93 -10.67
C VAL A 202 12.21 18.56 -11.60
N SER A 203 13.42 19.05 -11.30
CA SER A 203 14.66 18.78 -12.05
C SER A 203 15.45 17.66 -11.38
N CYS A 204 14.89 16.43 -11.36
CA CYS A 204 15.55 15.25 -10.81
C CYS A 204 16.62 14.74 -11.81
N PRO A 205 17.90 14.57 -11.38
CA PRO A 205 18.98 14.16 -12.28
C PRO A 205 19.02 12.65 -12.56
N TYR A 206 18.15 11.87 -11.90
CA TYR A 206 18.14 10.43 -12.04
C TYR A 206 17.07 9.96 -13.04
N PRO A 207 17.27 8.79 -13.69
CA PRO A 207 16.23 8.16 -14.47
C PRO A 207 15.01 7.83 -13.59
N PRO A 208 13.86 7.43 -14.16
CA PRO A 208 12.70 7.05 -13.39
C PRO A 208 13.03 6.01 -12.31
N ALA A 209 12.96 6.42 -11.06
CA ALA A 209 13.35 5.62 -9.91
C ALA A 209 12.37 5.79 -8.74
N TRP A 210 12.32 4.79 -7.88
CA TRP A 210 11.77 4.91 -6.54
C TRP A 210 12.87 5.44 -5.61
N MET A 211 12.71 6.63 -5.09
CA MET A 211 13.71 7.28 -4.24
C MET A 211 13.22 7.36 -2.80
N VAL A 212 14.02 6.89 -1.85
CA VAL A 212 13.77 6.97 -0.41
C VAL A 212 14.88 7.77 0.25
N PHE A 213 14.54 8.65 1.16
CA PHE A 213 15.48 9.50 1.87
C PHE A 213 15.57 9.00 3.32
N VAL A 214 16.70 8.38 3.64
CA VAL A 214 16.92 7.64 4.88
C VAL A 214 17.75 8.47 5.85
N GLY A 215 17.34 8.52 7.13
CA GLY A 215 18.02 9.28 8.17
C GLY A 215 17.23 10.49 8.64
N ARG A 216 17.70 11.08 9.74
CA ARG A 216 16.97 12.17 10.43
C ARG A 216 17.20 13.54 9.80
N GLY A 217 18.35 13.77 9.19
CA GLY A 217 18.76 15.06 8.63
C GLY A 217 18.00 15.49 7.38
N HIS A 218 17.05 14.71 6.90
CA HIS A 218 16.20 15.09 5.76
C HIS A 218 15.04 16.00 6.14
N THR A 219 14.67 16.07 7.44
CA THR A 219 13.59 16.91 7.94
C THR A 219 13.96 17.52 9.30
N PRO A 220 13.41 18.70 9.68
CA PRO A 220 13.68 19.33 10.98
C PRO A 220 13.28 18.47 12.19
N SER A 221 12.18 17.74 12.12
CA SER A 221 11.74 16.87 13.21
C SER A 221 12.61 15.60 13.34
N GLY A 222 13.30 15.21 12.28
CA GLY A 222 14.11 13.99 12.23
C GLY A 222 13.31 12.71 12.38
N MET A 223 12.00 12.74 12.06
CA MET A 223 11.08 11.62 12.23
C MET A 223 10.53 11.17 10.87
N GLY A 224 10.02 9.93 10.82
CA GLY A 224 9.22 9.44 9.71
C GLY A 224 10.00 9.04 8.46
N GLN A 225 9.27 8.88 7.38
CA GLN A 225 9.77 8.41 6.09
C GLN A 225 9.45 9.40 4.97
N LEU A 226 10.43 9.63 4.11
CA LEU A 226 10.29 10.48 2.93
C LEU A 226 10.67 9.70 1.69
N TYR A 227 9.78 9.72 0.69
CA TYR A 227 10.05 9.13 -0.60
C TYR A 227 9.57 10.00 -1.76
N MET A 228 10.15 9.77 -2.93
CA MET A 228 9.80 10.47 -4.17
C MET A 228 9.83 9.50 -5.35
N LEU A 229 8.84 9.61 -6.25
CA LEU A 229 8.82 8.86 -7.50
C LEU A 229 8.08 9.63 -8.61
N PRO A 230 8.42 9.40 -9.89
CA PRO A 230 7.69 9.98 -11.00
C PRO A 230 6.30 9.38 -11.11
N LYS A 231 5.31 10.24 -11.38
CA LYS A 231 3.90 9.90 -11.46
C LYS A 231 3.32 10.32 -12.81
N PRO A 232 2.71 9.40 -13.57
CA PRO A 232 2.04 9.77 -14.81
C PRO A 232 0.68 10.41 -14.51
N LEU A 233 0.41 11.57 -15.09
CA LEU A 233 -0.91 12.18 -15.09
C LEU A 233 -1.76 11.60 -16.23
N LYS A 234 -3.09 11.72 -16.12
CA LYS A 234 -4.04 11.21 -17.12
C LYS A 234 -3.81 11.75 -18.54
N ASN A 235 -3.31 12.97 -18.66
CA ASN A 235 -2.95 13.61 -19.94
C ASN A 235 -1.57 13.19 -20.50
N GLY A 236 -0.90 12.24 -19.86
CA GLY A 236 0.43 11.76 -20.26
C GLY A 236 1.59 12.58 -19.69
N ALA A 237 1.35 13.73 -19.06
CA ALA A 237 2.41 14.49 -18.42
C ALA A 237 2.96 13.72 -17.20
N THR A 238 4.24 13.94 -16.89
CA THR A 238 4.89 13.38 -15.71
C THR A 238 5.09 14.46 -14.67
N VAL A 239 4.70 14.15 -13.42
CA VAL A 239 5.01 14.93 -12.23
C VAL A 239 5.78 14.06 -11.25
N TYR A 240 6.28 14.64 -10.16
CA TYR A 240 6.83 13.85 -9.07
C TYR A 240 5.85 13.83 -7.89
N GLU A 241 5.58 12.65 -7.38
CA GLU A 241 4.99 12.44 -6.08
C GLU A 241 6.11 12.56 -5.04
N VAL A 242 5.98 13.51 -4.11
CA VAL A 242 6.87 13.69 -2.96
C VAL A 242 6.02 13.46 -1.72
N THR A 243 6.33 12.40 -0.99
CA THR A 243 5.52 11.94 0.13
C THR A 243 6.35 11.87 1.40
N TYR A 244 5.79 12.39 2.46
CA TYR A 244 6.31 12.28 3.81
C TYR A 244 5.25 11.70 4.73
N GLY A 245 5.64 10.70 5.52
CA GLY A 245 4.81 10.07 6.55
C GLY A 245 5.55 10.00 7.86
N CYS A 246 4.91 10.40 8.97
CA CYS A 246 5.50 10.31 10.29
C CYS A 246 4.48 9.85 11.34
N PRO A 247 4.93 9.28 12.47
CA PRO A 247 4.07 9.00 13.61
C PRO A 247 3.35 10.26 14.07
N ILE A 248 2.10 10.12 14.53
CA ILE A 248 1.36 11.23 15.12
C ILE A 248 1.80 11.35 16.58
N THR A 249 2.61 12.37 16.86
CA THR A 249 3.11 12.74 18.19
C THR A 249 2.97 14.24 18.38
N GLU A 250 3.20 14.74 19.58
CA GLU A 250 3.21 16.20 19.87
C GLU A 250 4.28 16.96 19.06
N LYS A 251 5.34 16.27 18.62
CA LYS A 251 6.44 16.84 17.84
C LYS A 251 6.20 16.78 16.32
N SER A 252 5.12 16.14 15.88
CA SER A 252 4.86 15.93 14.46
C SER A 252 4.49 17.22 13.74
N ALA A 253 5.32 17.66 12.82
CA ALA A 253 5.14 18.88 12.02
C ALA A 253 5.14 18.56 10.51
N ILE A 254 4.35 17.56 10.10
CA ILE A 254 4.42 16.87 8.82
C ILE A 254 4.49 17.79 7.60
N LYS A 255 3.67 18.84 7.56
CA LYS A 255 3.69 19.78 6.44
C LYS A 255 4.92 20.66 6.46
N THR A 256 5.33 21.14 7.64
CA THR A 256 6.54 21.94 7.81
C THR A 256 7.80 21.16 7.42
N ASP A 257 7.86 19.88 7.79
CA ASP A 257 8.97 18.99 7.43
C ASP A 257 9.06 18.75 5.93
N LEU A 258 7.93 18.49 5.27
CA LEU A 258 7.90 18.29 3.83
C LEU A 258 8.23 19.59 3.08
N ASP A 259 7.69 20.73 3.52
CA ASP A 259 8.00 22.03 2.93
C ASP A 259 9.50 22.38 3.11
N TRP A 260 10.08 22.07 4.29
CA TRP A 260 11.52 22.26 4.54
C TRP A 260 12.38 21.38 3.61
N PHE A 261 12.05 20.10 3.44
CA PHE A 261 12.76 19.21 2.52
C PHE A 261 12.82 19.79 1.10
N ILE A 262 11.68 20.31 0.62
CA ILE A 262 11.53 20.89 -0.72
C ILE A 262 12.29 22.21 -0.85
N CYS A 263 12.20 23.10 0.15
CA CYS A 263 12.68 24.47 0.04
C CYS A 263 14.11 24.67 0.56
N GLN A 264 14.53 23.91 1.57
CA GLN A 264 15.78 24.14 2.31
C GLN A 264 16.66 22.89 2.42
N GLY A 265 16.09 21.69 2.28
CA GLY A 265 16.80 20.42 2.38
C GLY A 265 17.90 20.30 1.32
N ARG A 266 18.79 19.32 1.51
CA ARG A 266 19.94 19.05 0.63
C ARG A 266 19.56 18.97 -0.85
N PHE A 267 18.38 18.42 -1.14
CA PHE A 267 17.88 18.19 -2.49
C PHE A 267 17.00 19.34 -3.02
N SER A 268 16.87 20.46 -2.30
CA SER A 268 16.04 21.61 -2.65
C SER A 268 16.32 22.17 -4.05
N ARG A 269 17.54 22.03 -4.55
CA ARG A 269 17.89 22.41 -5.93
C ARG A 269 17.04 21.73 -7.00
N TRP A 270 16.51 20.52 -6.75
CA TRP A 270 15.65 19.81 -7.68
C TRP A 270 14.26 20.46 -7.81
N PHE A 271 13.88 21.22 -6.81
CA PHE A 271 12.55 21.83 -6.67
C PHE A 271 12.51 23.33 -6.97
N ARG A 272 13.64 23.94 -7.41
CA ARG A 272 13.71 25.40 -7.63
C ARG A 272 12.65 25.95 -8.58
N GLN A 273 12.25 25.19 -9.59
CA GLN A 273 11.23 25.55 -10.58
C GLN A 273 9.95 24.75 -10.40
N ALA A 274 9.90 23.92 -9.34
CA ALA A 274 8.77 23.05 -9.12
C ALA A 274 7.62 23.80 -8.45
N ARG A 275 6.40 23.41 -8.80
CA ARG A 275 5.20 23.85 -8.11
C ARG A 275 4.32 22.68 -7.72
N CYS A 276 3.69 22.77 -6.56
CA CYS A 276 2.70 21.80 -6.11
C CYS A 276 1.38 22.02 -6.85
N ILE A 277 0.92 21.00 -7.58
CA ILE A 277 -0.36 21.04 -8.31
C ILE A 277 -1.48 20.29 -7.60
N LYS A 278 -1.14 19.41 -6.65
CA LYS A 278 -2.11 18.64 -5.86
C LYS A 278 -1.51 18.24 -4.52
N THR A 279 -2.30 18.40 -3.46
CA THR A 279 -1.95 17.91 -2.12
C THR A 279 -2.93 16.80 -1.73
N LEU A 280 -2.40 15.71 -1.22
CA LEU A 280 -3.15 14.59 -0.68
C LEU A 280 -2.68 14.30 0.74
N SER A 281 -3.53 13.68 1.54
CA SER A 281 -3.15 13.19 2.87
C SER A 281 -3.83 11.86 3.18
N ALA A 282 -3.28 11.15 4.16
CA ALA A 282 -3.89 9.97 4.75
C ALA A 282 -3.51 9.86 6.22
N VAL A 283 -4.39 9.24 6.99
CA VAL A 283 -4.07 8.73 8.32
C VAL A 283 -4.07 7.22 8.23
N LEU A 284 -2.98 6.59 8.66
CA LEU A 284 -2.76 5.15 8.63
C LEU A 284 -2.72 4.64 10.06
N GLN A 285 -3.50 3.61 10.35
CA GLN A 285 -3.41 2.88 11.62
C GLN A 285 -2.70 1.56 11.35
N PHE A 286 -1.64 1.29 12.09
CA PHE A 286 -0.84 0.09 11.99
C PHE A 286 -1.30 -0.91 13.03
N HIS A 287 -1.86 -2.03 12.56
CA HIS A 287 -2.27 -3.16 13.38
C HIS A 287 -1.65 -4.44 12.82
N THR A 288 -1.48 -5.46 13.65
CA THR A 288 -1.21 -6.79 13.08
C THR A 288 -2.26 -7.14 12.02
N PRO A 289 -1.93 -7.91 10.97
CA PRO A 289 -2.94 -8.36 10.00
C PRO A 289 -4.04 -9.15 10.69
N LEU A 290 -5.24 -9.18 10.09
CA LEU A 290 -6.28 -10.12 10.54
C LEU A 290 -5.78 -11.54 10.33
N ALA A 291 -5.80 -12.37 11.38
CA ALA A 291 -5.47 -13.78 11.28
C ALA A 291 -6.49 -14.53 10.42
N GLU A 292 -7.77 -14.15 10.54
CA GLU A 292 -8.89 -14.67 9.77
C GLU A 292 -9.74 -13.51 9.23
N PRO A 293 -9.59 -13.17 7.94
CA PRO A 293 -10.35 -12.08 7.34
C PRO A 293 -11.77 -12.50 6.95
N VAL A 294 -12.44 -13.29 7.81
CA VAL A 294 -13.81 -13.79 7.63
C VAL A 294 -14.56 -13.73 8.94
N ALA A 295 -15.77 -13.19 8.92
CA ALA A 295 -16.69 -13.17 10.05
C ALA A 295 -18.07 -13.66 9.58
N GLY A 296 -18.31 -14.96 9.66
CA GLY A 296 -19.52 -15.59 9.16
C GLY A 296 -19.68 -15.43 7.66
N ARG A 297 -20.65 -14.62 7.22
CA ARG A 297 -20.92 -14.33 5.79
C ARG A 297 -20.26 -13.04 5.28
N ILE A 298 -19.36 -12.46 6.07
CA ILE A 298 -18.63 -11.23 5.75
C ILE A 298 -17.16 -11.58 5.55
N VAL A 299 -16.62 -11.26 4.38
CA VAL A 299 -15.20 -11.40 4.04
C VAL A 299 -14.55 -10.03 4.01
N VAL A 300 -13.38 -9.88 4.62
CA VAL A 300 -12.60 -8.64 4.63
C VAL A 300 -11.49 -8.73 3.57
N ALA A 301 -11.33 -7.70 2.74
CA ALA A 301 -10.35 -7.69 1.66
C ALA A 301 -9.57 -6.37 1.58
N GLY A 302 -8.34 -6.46 1.07
CA GLY A 302 -7.47 -5.31 0.89
C GLY A 302 -6.93 -4.74 2.21
N ASP A 303 -6.68 -3.43 2.23
CA ASP A 303 -6.07 -2.74 3.38
C ASP A 303 -6.89 -2.85 4.68
N ALA A 304 -8.17 -3.20 4.61
CA ALA A 304 -9.02 -3.41 5.79
C ALA A 304 -8.54 -4.59 6.66
N ALA A 305 -7.86 -5.57 6.04
CA ALA A 305 -7.32 -6.75 6.72
C ALA A 305 -5.82 -6.67 7.02
N SER A 306 -5.09 -5.72 6.43
CA SER A 306 -3.62 -5.69 6.38
C SER A 306 -2.97 -5.03 7.60
N PHE A 307 -1.64 -5.15 7.68
CA PHE A 307 -0.80 -4.40 8.62
C PHE A 307 -0.75 -2.92 8.26
N ILE A 308 -0.34 -2.58 7.02
CA ILE A 308 -0.26 -1.22 6.50
C ILE A 308 -1.12 -1.13 5.23
N GLU A 309 -0.70 -1.83 4.19
CA GLU A 309 -1.32 -1.85 2.87
C GLU A 309 -1.02 -3.18 2.15
N VAL A 310 -1.74 -3.45 1.08
CA VAL A 310 -1.53 -4.63 0.24
C VAL A 310 -1.11 -4.25 -1.19
N TYR A 311 -0.65 -3.03 -1.41
CA TYR A 311 -0.39 -2.47 -2.74
C TYR A 311 -1.63 -2.50 -3.68
N MET A 312 -1.47 -1.99 -4.90
CA MET A 312 -2.56 -1.97 -5.88
C MET A 312 -2.92 -3.37 -6.38
N GLN A 313 -1.90 -4.18 -6.70
CA GLN A 313 -2.11 -5.55 -7.19
C GLN A 313 -2.65 -6.48 -6.10
N GLY A 314 -2.15 -6.38 -4.88
CA GLY A 314 -2.67 -7.15 -3.76
C GLY A 314 -4.13 -6.81 -3.47
N ALA A 315 -4.50 -5.52 -3.49
CA ALA A 315 -5.88 -5.11 -3.32
C ALA A 315 -6.80 -5.76 -4.39
N LEU A 316 -6.40 -5.72 -5.66
CA LEU A 316 -7.15 -6.39 -6.75
C LEU A 316 -7.22 -7.90 -6.54
N MET A 317 -6.10 -8.54 -6.15
CA MET A 317 -6.03 -9.98 -5.98
C MET A 317 -6.87 -10.47 -4.79
N TYR A 318 -6.78 -9.80 -3.63
CA TYR A 318 -7.59 -10.17 -2.46
C TYR A 318 -9.08 -9.92 -2.70
N GLY A 319 -9.43 -8.86 -3.45
CA GLY A 319 -10.81 -8.65 -3.92
C GLY A 319 -11.31 -9.78 -4.82
N TYR A 320 -10.49 -10.18 -5.81
CA TYR A 320 -10.77 -11.31 -6.69
C TYR A 320 -10.98 -12.61 -5.92
N LYS A 321 -10.05 -12.96 -5.02
CA LYS A 321 -10.11 -14.19 -4.22
C LYS A 321 -11.29 -14.20 -3.26
N ALA A 322 -11.61 -13.07 -2.61
CA ALA A 322 -12.79 -12.93 -1.75
C ALA A 322 -14.09 -13.19 -2.53
N ALA A 323 -14.23 -12.61 -3.72
CA ALA A 323 -15.40 -12.81 -4.56
C ALA A 323 -15.54 -14.26 -5.07
N LYS A 324 -14.42 -14.90 -5.46
CA LYS A 324 -14.41 -16.32 -5.85
C LYS A 324 -14.82 -17.22 -4.68
N ALA A 325 -14.30 -16.94 -3.47
CA ALA A 325 -14.64 -17.66 -2.26
C ALA A 325 -16.13 -17.55 -1.93
N LEU A 326 -16.71 -16.35 -1.99
CA LEU A 326 -18.14 -16.15 -1.74
C LEU A 326 -19.01 -16.78 -2.81
N ALA A 327 -18.60 -16.76 -4.09
CA ALA A 327 -19.31 -17.46 -5.14
C ALA A 327 -19.35 -18.97 -4.91
N SER A 328 -18.24 -19.57 -4.47
CA SER A 328 -18.19 -20.98 -4.06
C SER A 328 -19.06 -21.24 -2.85
N PHE A 329 -18.98 -20.38 -1.83
CA PHE A 329 -19.78 -20.48 -0.61
C PHE A 329 -21.28 -20.44 -0.90
N LEU A 330 -21.74 -19.57 -1.79
CA LEU A 330 -23.14 -19.45 -2.16
C LEU A 330 -23.65 -20.64 -2.97
N ARG A 331 -22.76 -21.30 -3.75
CA ARG A 331 -23.14 -22.49 -4.58
C ARG A 331 -23.15 -23.79 -3.80
N ASN A 332 -22.16 -24.01 -2.95
CA ASN A 332 -21.92 -25.33 -2.33
C ASN A 332 -21.48 -25.28 -0.86
N GLY A 333 -21.44 -24.10 -0.23
CA GLY A 333 -21.05 -23.94 1.18
C GLY A 333 -19.53 -23.95 1.43
N THR A 334 -18.69 -23.95 0.39
CA THR A 334 -17.21 -23.99 0.52
C THR A 334 -16.55 -22.71 0.05
N GLY A 335 -15.23 -22.55 0.22
CA GLY A 335 -14.44 -21.46 -0.33
C GLY A 335 -13.93 -20.45 0.68
N LEU A 336 -14.56 -20.30 1.84
CA LEU A 336 -14.12 -19.35 2.87
C LEU A 336 -12.76 -19.75 3.45
N GLU A 337 -12.57 -21.04 3.76
CA GLU A 337 -11.30 -21.57 4.26
C GLU A 337 -10.17 -21.44 3.22
N GLU A 338 -10.49 -21.57 1.93
CA GLU A 338 -9.54 -21.37 0.84
C GLU A 338 -9.06 -19.91 0.80
N TYR A 339 -9.97 -18.94 1.04
CA TYR A 339 -9.61 -17.53 1.13
C TYR A 339 -8.72 -17.23 2.34
N ILE A 340 -9.06 -17.77 3.51
CA ILE A 340 -8.26 -17.63 4.74
C ILE A 340 -6.85 -18.21 4.50
N SER A 341 -6.78 -19.42 3.95
CA SER A 341 -5.50 -20.07 3.63
C SER A 341 -4.68 -19.27 2.63
N PHE A 342 -5.31 -18.73 1.57
CA PHE A 342 -4.65 -17.87 0.60
C PHE A 342 -4.11 -16.60 1.25
N TRP A 343 -4.92 -15.91 2.07
CA TRP A 343 -4.51 -14.72 2.81
C TRP A 343 -3.30 -14.98 3.70
N ARG A 344 -3.34 -16.04 4.50
CA ARG A 344 -2.25 -16.42 5.41
C ARG A 344 -0.96 -16.74 4.66
N LYS A 345 -1.06 -17.37 3.50
CA LYS A 345 0.10 -17.78 2.71
C LYS A 345 0.73 -16.64 1.91
N THR A 346 -0.07 -15.74 1.37
CA THR A 346 0.39 -14.80 0.32
C THR A 346 0.61 -13.37 0.81
N TYR A 347 0.09 -13.01 1.98
CA TYR A 347 0.39 -11.72 2.58
C TYR A 347 1.66 -11.85 3.44
N GLY A 348 2.74 -11.18 3.01
CA GLY A 348 4.07 -11.33 3.61
C GLY A 348 4.09 -11.09 5.12
N TYR A 349 3.33 -10.12 5.62
CA TYR A 349 3.23 -9.83 7.06
C TYR A 349 2.51 -10.91 7.90
N ASN A 350 1.91 -11.91 7.28
CA ASN A 350 1.37 -13.08 7.99
C ASN A 350 2.45 -14.13 8.34
N GLN A 351 3.67 -13.96 7.81
CA GLN A 351 4.77 -14.87 8.14
C GLN A 351 5.38 -14.51 9.51
N PRO A 352 5.79 -15.49 10.33
CA PRO A 352 6.43 -15.22 11.60
C PRO A 352 7.66 -14.30 11.47
N GLY A 353 7.73 -13.26 12.30
CA GLY A 353 8.85 -12.30 12.31
C GLY A 353 8.88 -11.32 11.13
N SER A 354 7.92 -11.36 10.22
CA SER A 354 7.93 -10.51 9.02
C SER A 354 7.60 -9.05 9.32
N ILE A 355 6.76 -8.77 10.33
CA ILE A 355 6.47 -7.39 10.75
C ILE A 355 7.74 -6.76 11.33
N GLU A 356 8.43 -7.49 12.21
CA GLU A 356 9.71 -7.09 12.78
C GLU A 356 10.75 -6.90 11.68
N ALA A 357 10.85 -7.84 10.75
CA ALA A 357 11.80 -7.76 9.63
C ALA A 357 11.52 -6.56 8.72
N ALA A 358 10.26 -6.32 8.35
CA ALA A 358 9.90 -5.19 7.51
C ALA A 358 10.07 -3.85 8.24
N THR A 359 9.71 -3.77 9.52
CA THR A 359 9.96 -2.56 10.31
C THR A 359 11.45 -2.28 10.52
N GLN A 360 12.31 -3.29 10.48
CA GLN A 360 13.75 -3.10 10.48
C GLN A 360 14.28 -2.41 9.20
N ALA A 361 13.62 -2.55 8.06
CA ALA A 361 13.94 -1.73 6.88
C ALA A 361 13.64 -0.23 7.11
N PHE A 362 12.62 0.08 7.90
CA PHE A 362 12.40 1.42 8.42
C PHE A 362 13.41 1.82 9.51
N GLY A 363 14.00 0.85 10.17
CA GLY A 363 14.84 0.99 11.35
C GLY A 363 16.24 1.53 11.11
N LEU A 364 16.65 1.83 9.87
CA LEU A 364 17.86 2.61 9.63
C LEU A 364 17.83 3.98 10.35
N HIS A 365 16.65 4.46 10.73
CA HIS A 365 16.49 5.64 11.58
C HIS A 365 16.97 5.46 13.04
N VAL A 366 17.24 4.24 13.48
CA VAL A 366 17.89 3.94 14.79
C VAL A 366 19.37 4.31 14.75
N LEU A 367 19.99 4.28 13.55
CA LEU A 367 21.34 4.77 13.32
C LEU A 367 21.33 6.30 13.28
N ASP A 368 22.43 6.91 13.66
CA ASP A 368 22.60 8.34 13.44
C ASP A 368 22.97 8.65 11.98
N ASP A 369 22.86 9.91 11.61
CA ASP A 369 23.07 10.36 10.23
C ASP A 369 24.50 10.09 9.74
N THR A 370 25.48 10.15 10.64
CA THR A 370 26.91 9.88 10.33
C THR A 370 27.12 8.39 10.06
N GLU A 371 26.47 7.54 10.84
CA GLU A 371 26.49 6.08 10.63
C GLU A 371 25.86 5.68 9.29
N ILE A 372 24.70 6.30 8.96
CA ILE A 372 24.03 6.07 7.68
C ILE A 372 24.87 6.59 6.51
N ASP A 373 25.47 7.77 6.64
CA ASP A 373 26.37 8.34 5.64
C ASP A 373 27.58 7.46 5.40
N TYR A 374 28.20 6.93 6.45
CA TYR A 374 29.31 6.00 6.34
C TYR A 374 28.89 4.72 5.61
N LEU A 375 27.81 4.07 6.03
CA LEU A 375 27.33 2.83 5.40
C LEU A 375 27.03 3.02 3.92
N PHE A 376 26.36 4.11 3.55
CA PHE A 376 26.03 4.37 2.15
C PHE A 376 27.25 4.84 1.34
N SER A 377 28.26 5.41 1.97
CA SER A 377 29.52 5.74 1.28
C SER A 377 30.28 4.51 0.81
N LEU A 378 30.17 3.39 1.54
CA LEU A 378 30.78 2.11 1.15
C LEU A 378 30.16 1.53 -0.14
N THR A 379 28.90 1.82 -0.39
CA THR A 379 28.14 1.31 -1.54
C THR A 379 27.98 2.36 -2.66
N ASP A 380 28.45 3.61 -2.47
CA ASP A 380 28.21 4.68 -3.44
C ASP A 380 28.96 4.42 -4.75
N GLY A 381 28.21 4.37 -5.84
CA GLY A 381 28.71 4.00 -7.17
C GLY A 381 28.49 2.53 -7.55
N GLU A 382 28.01 1.69 -6.64
CA GLU A 382 27.64 0.31 -6.89
C GLU A 382 26.14 0.17 -7.16
N GLU A 383 25.76 -0.84 -7.96
CA GLU A 383 24.39 -1.27 -8.17
C GLU A 383 24.22 -2.70 -7.64
N HIS A 384 23.23 -2.89 -6.77
CA HIS A 384 22.95 -4.17 -6.13
C HIS A 384 21.66 -4.78 -6.72
N PRO A 385 21.54 -6.12 -6.78
CA PRO A 385 20.27 -6.74 -7.14
C PRO A 385 19.23 -6.51 -6.05
N GLY A 386 17.99 -6.20 -6.43
CA GLY A 386 16.90 -6.01 -5.47
C GLY A 386 15.64 -5.46 -6.13
N PHE A 387 14.51 -5.53 -5.41
CA PHE A 387 13.22 -5.01 -5.84
C PHE A 387 12.74 -3.88 -4.92
N VAL A 388 11.70 -3.19 -5.35
CA VAL A 388 10.91 -2.28 -4.49
C VAL A 388 9.77 -3.10 -3.90
N ASN A 389 9.99 -3.66 -2.71
CA ASN A 389 9.00 -4.44 -2.01
C ASN A 389 9.32 -4.42 -0.50
N GLU A 390 8.39 -3.95 0.32
CA GLU A 390 8.58 -3.85 1.76
C GLU A 390 8.84 -5.20 2.44
N PHE A 391 8.39 -6.31 1.84
CA PHE A 391 8.62 -7.64 2.37
C PHE A 391 10.05 -8.14 2.18
N SER A 392 10.77 -7.67 1.15
CA SER A 392 12.16 -8.05 0.84
C SER A 392 13.16 -6.92 1.06
N ASP A 393 12.71 -5.71 1.39
CA ASP A 393 13.55 -4.51 1.43
C ASP A 393 14.69 -4.60 2.44
N ARG A 394 14.41 -5.13 3.65
CA ARG A 394 15.45 -5.37 4.67
C ARG A 394 16.54 -6.31 4.17
N GLU A 395 16.16 -7.43 3.57
CA GLU A 395 17.10 -8.41 3.07
C GLU A 395 18.00 -7.81 2.00
N ASN A 396 17.42 -7.07 1.05
CA ASN A 396 18.16 -6.37 0.01
C ASN A 396 19.20 -5.39 0.61
N ILE A 397 18.78 -4.55 1.57
CA ILE A 397 19.68 -3.59 2.23
C ILE A 397 20.79 -4.32 2.98
N MET A 398 20.45 -5.31 3.80
CA MET A 398 21.43 -6.04 4.60
C MET A 398 22.42 -6.80 3.72
N ASN A 399 21.98 -7.44 2.64
CA ASN A 399 22.86 -8.14 1.71
C ASN A 399 23.86 -7.17 1.06
N ALA A 400 23.44 -5.98 0.66
CA ALA A 400 24.35 -4.97 0.10
C ALA A 400 25.40 -4.50 1.15
N LEU A 401 24.96 -4.20 2.37
CA LEU A 401 25.88 -3.73 3.44
C LEU A 401 26.81 -4.83 3.93
N LEU A 402 26.37 -6.09 4.00
CA LEU A 402 27.19 -7.22 4.45
C LEU A 402 28.34 -7.53 3.52
N LEU A 403 28.32 -7.11 2.26
CA LEU A 403 29.50 -7.19 1.37
C LEU A 403 30.70 -6.42 1.95
N HIS A 404 30.45 -5.37 2.73
CA HIS A 404 31.46 -4.52 3.36
C HIS A 404 31.69 -4.81 4.86
N ILE A 405 31.15 -5.91 5.40
CA ILE A 405 31.15 -6.17 6.85
C ILE A 405 32.53 -6.19 7.47
N ASN A 406 33.55 -6.69 6.76
CA ASN A 406 34.94 -6.72 7.27
C ASN A 406 35.53 -5.32 7.38
N GLU A 407 35.21 -4.44 6.48
CA GLU A 407 35.60 -3.02 6.50
C GLU A 407 34.88 -2.30 7.65
N ILE A 408 33.56 -2.48 7.78
CA ILE A 408 32.80 -1.93 8.89
C ILE A 408 33.35 -2.40 10.25
N LYS A 409 33.65 -3.69 10.41
CA LYS A 409 34.27 -4.22 11.65
C LYS A 409 35.63 -3.61 11.97
N ARG A 410 36.40 -3.32 10.96
CA ARG A 410 37.75 -2.71 11.12
C ARG A 410 37.63 -1.23 11.48
N GLU A 411 36.78 -0.47 10.79
CA GLU A 411 36.75 0.98 10.88
C GLU A 411 35.75 1.51 11.90
N GLN A 412 34.61 0.81 12.05
CA GLN A 412 33.47 1.19 12.90
C GLN A 412 32.95 -0.02 13.71
N PRO A 413 33.77 -0.60 14.64
CA PRO A 413 33.39 -1.82 15.36
C PRO A 413 32.12 -1.68 16.19
N ALA A 414 31.82 -0.48 16.71
CA ALA A 414 30.58 -0.21 17.43
C ALA A 414 29.35 -0.24 16.51
N LEU A 415 29.46 0.27 15.28
CA LEU A 415 28.43 0.21 14.27
C LEU A 415 28.21 -1.24 13.80
N ALA A 416 29.26 -2.02 13.61
CA ALA A 416 29.15 -3.44 13.29
C ALA A 416 28.34 -4.19 14.35
N ALA A 417 28.59 -3.93 15.64
CA ALA A 417 27.84 -4.51 16.75
C ALA A 417 26.36 -4.06 16.75
N LYS A 418 26.06 -2.80 16.41
CA LYS A 418 24.68 -2.32 16.23
C LYS A 418 23.97 -3.09 15.10
N LEU A 419 24.62 -3.27 13.94
CA LEU A 419 24.05 -3.99 12.81
C LEU A 419 23.77 -5.46 13.15
N GLU A 420 24.65 -6.12 13.89
CA GLU A 420 24.45 -7.50 14.36
C GLU A 420 23.24 -7.62 15.31
N ASN A 421 22.97 -6.58 16.11
CA ASN A 421 21.86 -6.55 17.06
C ASN A 421 20.57 -5.95 16.50
N PHE A 422 20.55 -5.52 15.25
CA PHE A 422 19.39 -4.88 14.61
C PHE A 422 18.13 -5.75 14.67
N GLY A 423 18.31 -7.09 14.63
CA GLY A 423 17.23 -8.07 14.71
C GLY A 423 16.55 -8.18 16.09
N THR A 424 17.07 -7.53 17.12
CA THR A 424 16.54 -7.59 18.49
C THR A 424 15.61 -6.42 18.84
N LEU A 425 15.54 -5.39 17.98
CA LEU A 425 14.73 -4.20 18.21
C LEU A 425 13.24 -4.51 18.05
N SER A 426 12.42 -3.95 18.95
CA SER A 426 10.97 -4.06 18.87
C SER A 426 10.39 -3.22 17.74
N VAL A 427 9.20 -3.57 17.27
CA VAL A 427 8.47 -2.80 16.26
C VAL A 427 8.25 -1.34 16.69
N GLN A 428 7.97 -1.12 17.97
CA GLN A 428 7.76 0.23 18.52
C GLN A 428 9.04 1.09 18.43
N GLU A 429 10.18 0.52 18.83
CA GLU A 429 11.49 1.22 18.72
C GLU A 429 11.79 1.57 17.26
N LEU A 430 11.54 0.63 16.33
CA LEU A 430 11.76 0.84 14.91
C LEU A 430 10.82 1.87 14.28
N LEU A 431 9.57 1.95 14.73
CA LEU A 431 8.60 2.93 14.28
C LEU A 431 8.72 4.28 15.00
N GLN A 432 9.63 4.40 15.98
CA GLN A 432 9.82 5.62 16.80
C GLN A 432 8.55 6.04 17.55
N VAL A 433 7.82 5.07 18.09
CA VAL A 433 6.61 5.29 18.89
C VAL A 433 6.79 4.67 20.28
N ASP A 434 6.22 5.35 21.28
CA ASP A 434 6.25 4.92 22.70
C ASP A 434 5.26 3.76 22.97
#